data_d42e4531d527183696690a23836f40f7
#
_entry.id   d42e4531d527183696690a23836f40f7
#
_cell.length_a   1.000
_cell.length_b   1.000
_cell.length_c   1.000
_cell.angle_alpha   90.00
_cell.angle_beta   90.00
_cell.angle_gamma   90.00
#
_symmetry.space_group_name_H-M   'P 1'
#
loop_
_entity.id
_entity.type
_entity.pdbx_description
1 polymer ?
#
loop_
_entity_poly.entity_id
_entity_poly.type
_entity_poly.pdbx_seq_one_letter_code
_entity_poly.pdbx_strand_id
1 'polypeptide(L)'
;MGEGEWFSNFCSALRVGVALRSSLAYRTGRITKAVNLNFRGLDSHAANRFYVGSLGRNTAISSISDADLLLELPASTFHQYNAYSGNKQSSLLTAVRTAIRTTYGTSEVFGDGQVVVVGFDDGVTYEVLPAFANITGGYTFADANGGGVWRECKPKQEMEAFGQRNKDCNGNLVELARMVRAWRDRNSVPMNGVLIDTLAYQFIGGWQHRDKSYVYYDYLTRDFFGYLAGQSVTQTYWLAPGSGSYVHRKGLFEYKAKQAQLRAQEAIAHQVAGQDWSAKQKYREIYGTSFPA
;
A
#
# COMPACT_ATOMS: atom_id res chain seq x y z
N MET A 1 -27.09 17.44 -6.43
CA MET A 1 -25.69 17.00 -6.34
C MET A 1 -25.32 16.28 -7.62
N GLY A 2 -24.28 16.69 -8.31
CA GLY A 2 -23.85 16.01 -9.53
C GLY A 2 -22.91 14.83 -9.22
N GLU A 3 -22.69 13.96 -10.20
CA GLU A 3 -21.83 12.77 -10.09
C GLU A 3 -20.41 13.06 -9.61
N GLY A 4 -19.82 14.18 -10.05
CA GLY A 4 -18.50 14.62 -9.57
C GLY A 4 -18.47 14.86 -8.07
N GLU A 5 -19.55 15.31 -7.47
CA GLU A 5 -19.67 15.48 -6.02
C GLU A 5 -19.78 14.12 -5.31
N TRP A 6 -20.51 13.14 -5.88
CA TRP A 6 -20.58 11.80 -5.29
C TRP A 6 -19.19 11.15 -5.20
N PHE A 7 -18.42 11.20 -6.28
CA PHE A 7 -17.06 10.65 -6.28
C PHE A 7 -16.10 11.44 -5.41
N SER A 8 -16.21 12.77 -5.34
CA SER A 8 -15.43 13.60 -4.43
C SER A 8 -15.68 13.24 -2.97
N ASN A 9 -16.95 13.07 -2.58
CA ASN A 9 -17.34 12.65 -1.24
C ASN A 9 -16.87 11.23 -0.93
N PHE A 10 -17.00 10.31 -1.88
CA PHE A 10 -16.50 8.95 -1.77
C PHE A 10 -14.98 8.91 -1.55
N CYS A 11 -14.19 9.56 -2.39
CA CYS A 11 -12.74 9.64 -2.25
C CYS A 11 -12.34 10.27 -0.92
N SER A 12 -13.07 11.27 -0.45
CA SER A 12 -12.84 11.89 0.86
C SER A 12 -13.10 10.91 2.02
N ALA A 13 -14.16 10.12 1.94
CA ALA A 13 -14.51 9.11 2.95
C ALA A 13 -13.47 7.96 3.01
N LEU A 14 -12.78 7.68 1.91
CA LEU A 14 -11.74 6.67 1.86
C LEU A 14 -10.43 7.10 2.53
N ARG A 15 -10.20 8.37 2.75
CA ARG A 15 -8.92 8.87 3.30
C ARG A 15 -8.74 8.45 4.74
N VAL A 16 -7.51 8.12 5.11
CA VAL A 16 -7.13 7.88 6.50
C VAL A 16 -7.44 9.12 7.33
N GLY A 17 -8.26 8.99 8.37
CA GLY A 17 -8.68 10.10 9.22
C GLY A 17 -7.55 10.70 10.05
N VAL A 18 -7.73 11.94 10.52
CA VAL A 18 -6.70 12.68 11.29
C VAL A 18 -6.30 11.93 12.56
N ALA A 19 -7.26 11.41 13.33
CA ALA A 19 -6.98 10.68 14.56
C ALA A 19 -6.10 9.45 14.33
N LEU A 20 -6.41 8.64 13.29
CA LEU A 20 -5.61 7.47 12.94
C LEU A 20 -4.21 7.87 12.45
N ARG A 21 -4.10 8.92 11.64
CA ARG A 21 -2.78 9.45 11.21
C ARG A 21 -1.92 9.88 12.40
N SER A 22 -2.50 10.55 13.39
CA SER A 22 -1.79 10.98 14.60
C SER A 22 -1.32 9.77 15.42
N SER A 23 -2.18 8.76 15.58
CA SER A 23 -1.83 7.51 16.25
C SER A 23 -0.69 6.78 15.52
N LEU A 24 -0.80 6.66 14.19
CA LEU A 24 0.26 6.07 13.36
C LEU A 24 1.59 6.82 13.53
N ALA A 25 1.59 8.15 13.45
CA ALA A 25 2.80 8.96 13.60
C ALA A 25 3.45 8.80 14.98
N TYR A 26 2.64 8.79 16.04
CA TYR A 26 3.11 8.60 17.42
C TYR A 26 3.78 7.23 17.60
N ARG A 27 3.13 6.15 17.19
CA ARG A 27 3.67 4.78 17.29
C ARG A 27 4.94 4.61 16.46
N THR A 28 4.93 5.11 15.22
CA THR A 28 6.10 5.12 14.37
C THR A 28 7.29 5.82 15.03
N GLY A 29 7.05 6.98 15.64
CA GLY A 29 8.09 7.70 16.36
C GLY A 29 8.72 6.88 17.50
N ARG A 30 7.89 6.20 18.30
CA ARG A 30 8.38 5.36 19.41
C ARG A 30 9.15 4.14 18.94
N ILE A 31 8.68 3.43 17.90
CA ILE A 31 9.39 2.31 17.27
C ILE A 31 10.74 2.79 16.73
N THR A 32 10.74 3.91 16.01
CA THR A 32 11.94 4.51 15.44
C THR A 32 12.96 4.88 16.51
N LYS A 33 12.53 5.54 17.61
CA LYS A 33 13.42 5.89 18.72
C LYS A 33 14.06 4.66 19.35
N ALA A 34 13.29 3.61 19.62
CA ALA A 34 13.80 2.37 20.22
C ALA A 34 14.93 1.75 19.37
N VAL A 35 14.74 1.69 18.05
CA VAL A 35 15.75 1.14 17.14
C VAL A 35 16.94 2.08 16.97
N ASN A 36 16.73 3.39 16.84
CA ASN A 36 17.83 4.37 16.76
C ASN A 36 18.69 4.38 18.01
N LEU A 37 18.11 4.32 19.21
CA LEU A 37 18.88 4.25 20.46
C LEU A 37 19.73 2.99 20.50
N ASN A 38 19.17 1.83 20.14
CA ASN A 38 19.89 0.56 20.22
C ASN A 38 21.02 0.44 19.20
N PHE A 39 20.80 0.85 17.94
CA PHE A 39 21.76 0.61 16.86
C PHE A 39 22.64 1.81 16.50
N ARG A 40 22.30 3.02 16.96
CA ARG A 40 23.02 4.26 16.64
C ARG A 40 23.37 5.12 17.86
N GLY A 41 22.85 4.79 19.04
CA GLY A 41 22.94 5.67 20.22
C GLY A 41 22.24 7.02 20.01
N LEU A 42 21.28 7.10 19.06
CA LEU A 42 20.62 8.33 18.64
C LEU A 42 19.21 8.42 19.23
N ASP A 43 18.95 9.43 20.06
CA ASP A 43 17.62 9.74 20.56
C ASP A 43 16.82 10.52 19.50
N SER A 44 16.19 9.80 18.56
CA SER A 44 15.40 10.41 17.50
C SER A 44 14.17 9.58 17.16
N HIS A 45 13.02 10.25 17.16
CA HIS A 45 11.72 9.70 16.72
C HIS A 45 11.51 9.75 15.19
N ALA A 46 12.39 10.45 14.45
CA ALA A 46 12.14 10.75 13.05
C ALA A 46 13.27 10.32 12.10
N ALA A 47 14.51 10.27 12.56
CA ALA A 47 15.66 9.96 11.72
C ALA A 47 15.68 8.48 11.27
N ASN A 48 16.27 8.23 10.10
CA ASN A 48 16.54 6.88 9.57
C ASN A 48 15.29 6.03 9.34
N ARG A 49 14.16 6.64 8.96
CA ARG A 49 12.92 5.94 8.70
C ARG A 49 12.09 6.56 7.60
N PHE A 50 11.25 5.76 6.95
CA PHE A 50 10.15 6.23 6.12
C PHE A 50 9.10 5.13 5.94
N TYR A 51 7.85 5.53 5.70
CA TYR A 51 6.81 4.59 5.34
C TYR A 51 7.07 4.04 3.94
N VAL A 52 6.79 2.77 3.76
CA VAL A 52 6.73 2.09 2.45
C VAL A 52 5.31 1.59 2.21
N GLY A 53 5.08 0.70 1.27
CA GLY A 53 3.76 0.15 1.03
C GLY A 53 2.70 1.21 0.71
N SER A 54 1.49 1.02 1.21
CA SER A 54 0.35 1.90 0.93
C SER A 54 0.47 3.28 1.57
N LEU A 55 1.08 3.38 2.76
CA LEU A 55 1.34 4.66 3.41
C LEU A 55 2.41 5.45 2.66
N GLY A 56 3.48 4.80 2.22
CA GLY A 56 4.56 5.43 1.46
C GLY A 56 4.10 5.99 0.11
N ARG A 57 3.20 5.28 -0.59
CA ARG A 57 2.60 5.72 -1.85
C ARG A 57 1.34 6.57 -1.69
N ASN A 58 0.92 6.85 -0.44
CA ASN A 58 -0.31 7.59 -0.11
C ASN A 58 -1.59 6.94 -0.65
N THR A 59 -1.59 5.62 -0.81
CA THR A 59 -2.74 4.86 -1.33
C THR A 59 -3.52 4.11 -0.25
N ALA A 60 -3.12 4.25 1.02
CA ALA A 60 -3.86 3.72 2.16
C ALA A 60 -5.27 4.32 2.26
N ILE A 61 -6.22 3.49 2.72
CA ILE A 61 -7.60 3.90 2.98
C ILE A 61 -7.93 3.82 4.47
N SER A 62 -9.09 4.36 4.86
CA SER A 62 -9.52 4.46 6.26
C SER A 62 -9.60 3.13 7.01
N SER A 63 -9.72 2.00 6.29
CA SER A 63 -9.70 0.64 6.83
C SER A 63 -8.29 0.02 6.90
N ILE A 64 -7.24 0.84 6.86
CA ILE A 64 -5.86 0.33 6.94
C ILE A 64 -5.65 -0.47 8.22
N SER A 65 -5.12 -1.70 8.07
CA SER A 65 -4.72 -2.61 9.15
C SER A 65 -3.20 -2.68 9.32
N ASP A 66 -2.43 -2.39 8.26
CA ASP A 66 -1.00 -2.64 8.22
C ASP A 66 -0.22 -1.36 7.89
N ALA A 67 0.79 -1.03 8.72
CA ALA A 67 1.68 0.10 8.53
C ALA A 67 3.10 -0.41 8.22
N ASP A 68 3.49 -0.32 6.96
CA ASP A 68 4.82 -0.74 6.49
C ASP A 68 5.85 0.35 6.78
N LEU A 69 6.84 0.05 7.61
CA LEU A 69 7.88 0.97 8.05
C LEU A 69 9.27 0.43 7.73
N LEU A 70 10.02 1.11 6.88
CA LEU A 70 11.45 0.81 6.70
C LEU A 70 12.26 1.61 7.71
N LEU A 71 13.15 0.90 8.43
CA LEU A 71 14.15 1.49 9.34
C LEU A 71 15.55 1.23 8.80
N GLU A 72 16.26 2.32 8.49
CA GLU A 72 17.62 2.26 7.99
C GLU A 72 18.61 2.05 9.14
N LEU A 73 19.28 0.91 9.15
CA LEU A 73 20.34 0.57 10.11
C LEU A 73 21.72 1.01 9.60
N PRO A 74 22.70 1.21 10.51
CA PRO A 74 24.08 1.57 10.12
C PRO A 74 24.75 0.42 9.35
N ALA A 75 25.62 0.74 8.40
CA ALA A 75 26.40 -0.25 7.64
C ALA A 75 27.27 -1.15 8.55
N SER A 76 27.77 -0.63 9.67
CA SER A 76 28.49 -1.41 10.67
C SER A 76 27.66 -2.58 11.20
N THR A 77 26.36 -2.38 11.39
CA THR A 77 25.43 -3.45 11.81
C THR A 77 25.31 -4.53 10.73
N PHE A 78 25.28 -4.17 9.44
CA PHE A 78 25.32 -5.16 8.36
C PHE A 78 26.58 -6.03 8.44
N HIS A 79 27.76 -5.41 8.55
CA HIS A 79 29.02 -6.14 8.64
C HIS A 79 29.07 -7.05 9.87
N GLN A 80 28.60 -6.57 11.02
CA GLN A 80 28.51 -7.36 12.26
C GLN A 80 27.67 -8.62 12.06
N TYR A 81 26.42 -8.49 11.62
CA TYR A 81 25.52 -9.64 11.48
C TYR A 81 25.90 -10.52 10.30
N ASN A 82 26.46 -9.96 9.22
CA ASN A 82 26.95 -10.76 8.08
C ASN A 82 28.13 -11.65 8.42
N ALA A 83 28.88 -11.35 9.50
CA ALA A 83 29.96 -12.18 10.01
C ALA A 83 29.49 -13.34 10.91
N TYR A 84 28.20 -13.38 11.33
CA TYR A 84 27.67 -14.46 12.17
C TYR A 84 27.61 -15.78 11.39
N SER A 85 27.74 -16.90 12.11
CA SER A 85 27.44 -18.24 11.60
C SER A 85 25.94 -18.54 11.70
N GLY A 86 25.44 -19.48 10.91
CA GLY A 86 24.03 -19.88 10.89
C GLY A 86 23.11 -18.85 10.25
N ASN A 87 21.86 -18.76 10.70
CA ASN A 87 20.87 -17.81 10.16
C ASN A 87 21.11 -16.40 10.74
N LYS A 88 22.05 -15.69 10.15
CA LYS A 88 22.43 -14.32 10.50
C LYS A 88 21.30 -13.30 10.33
N GLN A 89 20.39 -13.56 9.40
CA GLN A 89 19.21 -12.74 9.15
C GLN A 89 18.21 -12.82 10.29
N SER A 90 17.96 -14.03 10.80
CA SER A 90 17.13 -14.25 12.00
C SER A 90 17.75 -13.58 13.25
N SER A 91 19.08 -13.61 13.37
CA SER A 91 19.78 -12.93 14.46
C SER A 91 19.57 -11.41 14.43
N LEU A 92 19.65 -10.78 13.25
CA LEU A 92 19.36 -9.35 13.08
C LEU A 92 17.91 -9.03 13.46
N LEU A 93 16.95 -9.77 12.92
CA LEU A 93 15.51 -9.55 13.21
C LEU A 93 15.22 -9.73 14.71
N THR A 94 15.87 -10.69 15.36
CA THR A 94 15.77 -10.88 16.82
C THR A 94 16.31 -9.69 17.59
N ALA A 95 17.42 -9.10 17.19
CA ALA A 95 17.97 -7.91 17.83
C ALA A 95 17.06 -6.69 17.67
N VAL A 96 16.49 -6.48 16.47
CA VAL A 96 15.53 -5.39 16.23
C VAL A 96 14.25 -5.60 17.05
N ARG A 97 13.73 -6.84 17.09
CA ARG A 97 12.60 -7.20 17.96
C ARG A 97 12.88 -6.87 19.42
N THR A 98 14.05 -7.24 19.91
CA THR A 98 14.46 -6.97 21.30
C THR A 98 14.51 -5.47 21.58
N ALA A 99 15.08 -4.67 20.66
CA ALA A 99 15.11 -3.22 20.78
C ALA A 99 13.67 -2.63 20.83
N ILE A 100 12.76 -3.08 20.00
CA ILE A 100 11.36 -2.60 20.00
C ILE A 100 10.64 -2.99 21.30
N ARG A 101 10.89 -4.19 21.82
CA ARG A 101 10.31 -4.67 23.10
C ARG A 101 10.69 -3.83 24.32
N THR A 102 11.78 -3.11 24.30
CA THR A 102 12.11 -2.17 25.40
C THR A 102 11.05 -1.07 25.55
N THR A 103 10.36 -0.73 24.47
CA THR A 103 9.31 0.29 24.46
C THR A 103 7.90 -0.30 24.50
N TYR A 104 7.72 -1.49 23.92
CA TYR A 104 6.43 -2.17 23.75
C TYR A 104 6.47 -3.59 24.40
N GLY A 105 6.82 -3.65 25.69
CA GLY A 105 6.97 -4.91 26.41
C GLY A 105 5.71 -5.77 26.54
N THR A 106 4.51 -5.13 26.49
CA THR A 106 3.21 -5.81 26.59
C THR A 106 2.54 -6.04 25.23
N SER A 107 3.03 -5.42 24.16
CA SER A 107 2.50 -5.60 22.81
C SER A 107 3.02 -6.91 22.19
N GLU A 108 2.24 -7.46 21.26
CA GLU A 108 2.71 -8.57 20.45
C GLU A 108 3.85 -8.10 19.52
N VAL A 109 5.08 -8.52 19.79
CA VAL A 109 6.25 -8.22 18.97
C VAL A 109 6.94 -9.53 18.59
N PHE A 110 6.90 -9.87 17.30
CA PHE A 110 7.49 -11.12 16.79
C PHE A 110 8.19 -10.90 15.43
N GLY A 111 9.04 -11.83 15.03
CA GLY A 111 9.65 -11.83 13.70
C GLY A 111 8.80 -12.63 12.73
N ASP A 112 8.61 -12.11 11.51
CA ASP A 112 7.92 -12.79 10.42
C ASP A 112 8.75 -12.70 9.13
N GLY A 113 9.61 -13.71 8.96
CA GLY A 113 10.43 -13.88 7.78
C GLY A 113 11.35 -12.71 7.45
N GLN A 114 10.80 -11.58 7.07
CA GLN A 114 11.54 -10.39 6.60
C GLN A 114 11.35 -9.16 7.50
N VAL A 115 10.35 -9.16 8.36
CA VAL A 115 9.95 -8.01 9.16
C VAL A 115 9.89 -8.35 10.65
N VAL A 116 9.88 -7.32 11.47
CA VAL A 116 9.43 -7.39 12.86
C VAL A 116 8.02 -6.83 12.93
N VAL A 117 7.08 -7.66 13.35
CA VAL A 117 5.66 -7.30 13.47
C VAL A 117 5.40 -6.75 14.86
N VAL A 118 4.66 -5.64 14.96
CA VAL A 118 4.20 -5.03 16.20
C VAL A 118 2.69 -4.85 16.14
N GLY A 119 1.94 -5.67 16.88
CA GLY A 119 0.48 -5.62 16.97
C GLY A 119 0.01 -4.63 18.04
N PHE A 120 -1.12 -3.95 17.77
CA PHE A 120 -1.79 -3.03 18.69
C PHE A 120 -3.26 -3.41 18.89
N ASP A 121 -3.82 -3.10 20.06
CA ASP A 121 -5.17 -3.49 20.47
C ASP A 121 -6.29 -2.91 19.58
N ASP A 122 -6.02 -1.86 18.81
CA ASP A 122 -6.96 -1.28 17.83
C ASP A 122 -6.96 -1.99 16.47
N GLY A 123 -6.25 -3.12 16.36
CA GLY A 123 -6.16 -3.94 15.15
C GLY A 123 -5.14 -3.42 14.12
N VAL A 124 -4.42 -2.34 14.41
CA VAL A 124 -3.33 -1.86 13.54
C VAL A 124 -2.04 -2.64 13.84
N THR A 125 -1.44 -3.17 12.81
CA THR A 125 -0.17 -3.89 12.85
C THR A 125 0.93 -3.08 12.15
N TYR A 126 2.13 -3.05 12.73
CA TYR A 126 3.31 -2.51 12.06
C TYR A 126 4.18 -3.64 11.54
N GLU A 127 4.52 -3.57 10.27
CA GLU A 127 5.54 -4.39 9.64
C GLU A 127 6.83 -3.55 9.53
N VAL A 128 7.76 -3.79 10.44
CA VAL A 128 9.02 -3.06 10.52
C VAL A 128 10.08 -3.81 9.73
N LEU A 129 10.52 -3.24 8.61
CA LEU A 129 11.59 -3.76 7.75
C LEU A 129 12.92 -3.10 8.12
N PRO A 130 13.80 -3.76 8.89
CA PRO A 130 15.16 -3.26 9.09
C PRO A 130 15.97 -3.47 7.81
N ALA A 131 16.61 -2.41 7.32
CA ALA A 131 17.31 -2.44 6.04
C ALA A 131 18.56 -1.57 6.05
N PHE A 132 19.45 -1.82 5.11
CA PHE A 132 20.70 -1.12 4.92
C PHE A 132 20.71 -0.43 3.56
N ALA A 133 20.98 0.86 3.51
CA ALA A 133 21.20 1.55 2.25
C ALA A 133 22.34 0.90 1.47
N ASN A 134 22.15 0.65 0.19
CA ASN A 134 23.16 0.04 -0.69
C ASN A 134 23.64 1.01 -1.76
N ILE A 135 24.77 0.69 -2.38
CA ILE A 135 25.44 1.53 -3.38
C ILE A 135 24.63 1.67 -4.69
N THR A 136 23.62 0.81 -4.93
CA THR A 136 22.75 0.86 -6.10
C THR A 136 21.56 1.80 -5.92
N GLY A 137 21.49 2.52 -4.79
CA GLY A 137 20.39 3.42 -4.45
C GLY A 137 19.15 2.72 -3.88
N GLY A 138 19.22 1.39 -3.64
CA GLY A 138 18.19 0.59 -2.98
C GLY A 138 18.53 0.29 -1.52
N TYR A 139 17.90 -0.76 -1.02
CA TYR A 139 18.09 -1.25 0.35
C TYR A 139 18.30 -2.75 0.35
N THR A 140 19.29 -3.21 1.14
CA THR A 140 19.49 -4.62 1.46
C THR A 140 18.78 -4.94 2.78
N PHE A 141 18.01 -6.01 2.84
CA PHE A 141 17.25 -6.42 4.02
C PHE A 141 17.37 -7.93 4.29
N ALA A 142 17.05 -8.32 5.51
CA ALA A 142 17.11 -9.69 5.96
C ALA A 142 15.84 -10.47 5.56
N ASP A 143 15.99 -11.66 4.94
CA ASP A 143 14.96 -12.68 4.83
C ASP A 143 15.43 -13.92 5.58
N ALA A 144 14.81 -14.21 6.73
CA ALA A 144 15.17 -15.32 7.60
C ALA A 144 14.62 -16.68 7.14
N ASN A 145 13.77 -16.71 6.12
CA ASN A 145 13.20 -17.94 5.59
C ASN A 145 14.28 -18.80 4.90
N GLY A 146 14.05 -20.11 4.88
CA GLY A 146 14.89 -21.05 4.14
C GLY A 146 16.37 -21.08 4.54
N GLY A 147 16.68 -20.76 5.81
CA GLY A 147 18.07 -20.70 6.32
C GLY A 147 18.71 -19.32 6.26
N GLY A 148 18.01 -18.33 5.71
CA GLY A 148 18.40 -16.92 5.69
C GLY A 148 19.14 -16.48 4.43
N VAL A 149 18.70 -15.35 3.86
CA VAL A 149 19.31 -14.71 2.70
C VAL A 149 19.19 -13.18 2.81
N TRP A 150 20.14 -12.45 2.24
CA TRP A 150 20.00 -11.00 2.04
C TRP A 150 19.28 -10.76 0.72
N ARG A 151 18.24 -9.90 0.77
CA ARG A 151 17.48 -9.49 -0.40
C ARG A 151 17.61 -7.98 -0.62
N GLU A 152 17.19 -7.53 -1.80
CA GLU A 152 17.18 -6.11 -2.14
C GLU A 152 15.78 -5.62 -2.47
N CYS A 153 15.54 -4.34 -2.17
CA CYS A 153 14.33 -3.63 -2.59
C CYS A 153 14.65 -2.16 -2.94
N LYS A 154 13.75 -1.52 -3.69
CA LYS A 154 13.92 -0.14 -4.16
C LYS A 154 12.67 0.70 -3.89
N PRO A 155 12.21 0.80 -2.63
CA PRO A 155 10.94 1.43 -2.31
C PRO A 155 10.90 2.93 -2.62
N LYS A 156 12.03 3.64 -2.53
CA LYS A 156 12.09 5.07 -2.90
C LYS A 156 11.82 5.30 -4.38
N GLN A 157 12.39 4.46 -5.24
CA GLN A 157 12.16 4.51 -6.69
C GLN A 157 10.70 4.19 -7.04
N GLU A 158 10.07 3.25 -6.33
CA GLU A 158 8.65 2.95 -6.50
C GLU A 158 7.77 4.14 -6.10
N MET A 159 8.03 4.74 -4.93
CA MET A 159 7.30 5.91 -4.45
C MET A 159 7.49 7.12 -5.36
N GLU A 160 8.69 7.36 -5.86
CA GLU A 160 9.01 8.46 -6.77
C GLU A 160 8.30 8.30 -8.11
N ALA A 161 8.40 7.12 -8.74
CA ALA A 161 7.71 6.85 -10.01
C ALA A 161 6.19 6.99 -9.85
N PHE A 162 5.63 6.43 -8.77
CA PHE A 162 4.20 6.53 -8.48
C PHE A 162 3.76 7.98 -8.22
N GLY A 163 4.53 8.71 -7.41
CA GLY A 163 4.27 10.11 -7.09
C GLY A 163 4.36 11.02 -8.32
N GLN A 164 5.35 10.80 -9.21
CA GLN A 164 5.46 11.56 -10.46
C GLN A 164 4.26 11.28 -11.36
N ARG A 165 3.90 10.01 -11.60
CA ARG A 165 2.72 9.65 -12.38
C ARG A 165 1.44 10.26 -11.80
N ASN A 166 1.30 10.27 -10.48
CA ASN A 166 0.15 10.87 -9.82
C ASN A 166 0.03 12.38 -10.09
N LYS A 167 1.17 13.11 -10.08
CA LYS A 167 1.21 14.53 -10.45
C LYS A 167 0.81 14.74 -11.91
N ASP A 168 1.34 13.93 -12.82
CA ASP A 168 1.06 14.01 -14.27
C ASP A 168 -0.41 13.69 -14.60
N CYS A 169 -1.11 13.02 -13.68
CA CYS A 169 -2.50 12.61 -13.80
C CYS A 169 -3.44 13.35 -12.82
N ASN A 170 -3.14 14.59 -12.47
CA ASN A 170 -3.98 15.45 -11.62
C ASN A 170 -4.39 14.81 -10.27
N GLY A 171 -3.55 13.95 -9.69
CA GLY A 171 -3.86 13.22 -8.44
C GLY A 171 -4.73 11.98 -8.60
N ASN A 172 -5.20 11.68 -9.80
CA ASN A 172 -6.17 10.63 -10.08
C ASN A 172 -5.63 9.21 -9.85
N LEU A 173 -4.32 9.00 -9.93
CA LEU A 173 -3.72 7.68 -9.66
C LEU A 173 -3.91 7.25 -8.20
N VAL A 174 -3.68 8.14 -7.26
CA VAL A 174 -3.86 7.87 -5.81
C VAL A 174 -5.32 7.60 -5.50
N GLU A 175 -6.23 8.41 -6.02
CA GLU A 175 -7.66 8.22 -5.78
C GLU A 175 -8.18 6.92 -6.45
N LEU A 176 -7.74 6.60 -7.66
CA LEU A 176 -8.04 5.31 -8.31
C LEU A 176 -7.57 4.13 -7.44
N ALA A 177 -6.33 4.15 -6.98
CA ALA A 177 -5.77 3.08 -6.15
C ALA A 177 -6.56 2.89 -4.84
N ARG A 178 -7.06 3.98 -4.23
CA ARG A 178 -7.93 3.93 -3.05
C ARG A 178 -9.31 3.35 -3.37
N MET A 179 -9.94 3.79 -4.45
CA MET A 179 -11.23 3.27 -4.91
C MET A 179 -11.15 1.75 -5.16
N VAL A 180 -10.07 1.29 -5.80
CA VAL A 180 -9.86 -0.14 -6.09
C VAL A 180 -9.64 -0.94 -4.79
N ARG A 181 -9.00 -0.39 -3.77
CA ARG A 181 -8.92 -1.03 -2.46
C ARG A 181 -10.30 -1.20 -1.81
N ALA A 182 -11.14 -0.18 -1.86
CA ALA A 182 -12.53 -0.29 -1.38
C ALA A 182 -13.31 -1.39 -2.12
N TRP A 183 -13.18 -1.47 -3.45
CA TRP A 183 -13.76 -2.54 -4.26
C TRP A 183 -13.20 -3.92 -3.88
N ARG A 184 -11.88 -4.05 -3.73
CA ARG A 184 -11.23 -5.29 -3.31
C ARG A 184 -11.79 -5.78 -1.98
N ASP A 185 -11.84 -4.90 -0.98
CA ASP A 185 -12.28 -5.24 0.38
C ASP A 185 -13.78 -5.61 0.39
N ARG A 186 -14.61 -4.82 -0.28
CA ARG A 186 -16.06 -5.07 -0.42
C ARG A 186 -16.36 -6.41 -1.08
N ASN A 187 -15.59 -6.80 -2.08
CA ASN A 187 -15.87 -7.97 -2.91
C ASN A 187 -14.92 -9.15 -2.62
N SER A 188 -14.08 -9.07 -1.58
CA SER A 188 -13.09 -10.10 -1.22
C SER A 188 -12.26 -10.54 -2.43
N VAL A 189 -11.66 -9.57 -3.15
CA VAL A 189 -10.89 -9.84 -4.36
C VAL A 189 -9.45 -10.23 -3.97
N PRO A 190 -8.88 -11.31 -4.50
CA PRO A 190 -7.56 -11.78 -4.12
C PRO A 190 -6.43 -10.95 -4.78
N MET A 191 -6.34 -9.67 -4.43
CA MET A 191 -5.31 -8.73 -4.87
C MET A 191 -4.65 -8.10 -3.66
N ASN A 192 -3.32 -8.04 -3.65
CA ASN A 192 -2.59 -7.25 -2.66
C ASN A 192 -2.47 -5.77 -3.08
N GLY A 193 -2.11 -4.91 -2.12
CA GLY A 193 -2.04 -3.47 -2.35
C GLY A 193 -1.03 -3.07 -3.43
N VAL A 194 0.12 -3.76 -3.52
CA VAL A 194 1.15 -3.45 -4.52
C VAL A 194 0.70 -3.82 -5.93
N LEU A 195 -0.10 -4.88 -6.10
CA LEU A 195 -0.66 -5.24 -7.40
C LEU A 195 -1.69 -4.21 -7.86
N ILE A 196 -2.54 -3.74 -6.94
CA ILE A 196 -3.50 -2.65 -7.22
C ILE A 196 -2.76 -1.41 -7.70
N ASP A 197 -1.74 -0.97 -6.96
CA ASP A 197 -0.95 0.23 -7.29
C ASP A 197 -0.24 0.08 -8.64
N THR A 198 0.31 -1.11 -8.93
CA THR A 198 1.00 -1.41 -10.18
C THR A 198 0.05 -1.33 -11.38
N LEU A 199 -1.11 -1.99 -11.30
CA LEU A 199 -2.09 -2.00 -12.39
C LEU A 199 -2.75 -0.63 -12.59
N ALA A 200 -3.04 0.11 -11.51
CA ALA A 200 -3.52 1.48 -11.58
C ALA A 200 -2.51 2.41 -12.26
N TYR A 201 -1.21 2.28 -11.91
CA TYR A 201 -0.13 3.03 -12.54
C TYR A 201 -0.01 2.75 -14.05
N GLN A 202 -0.09 1.48 -14.44
CA GLN A 202 0.00 1.07 -15.86
C GLN A 202 -1.18 1.59 -16.68
N PHE A 203 -2.39 1.52 -16.12
CA PHE A 203 -3.61 1.96 -16.78
C PHE A 203 -3.67 3.47 -16.96
N ILE A 204 -3.48 4.23 -15.86
CA ILE A 204 -3.83 5.67 -15.83
C ILE A 204 -2.99 6.49 -16.82
N GLY A 205 -1.76 6.07 -17.08
CA GLY A 205 -0.85 6.80 -17.96
C GLY A 205 -1.35 6.95 -19.39
N GLY A 206 -2.08 5.95 -19.90
CA GLY A 206 -2.69 5.95 -21.23
C GLY A 206 -4.17 6.34 -21.24
N TRP A 207 -4.78 6.56 -20.09
CA TRP A 207 -6.19 6.91 -20.03
C TRP A 207 -6.44 8.34 -20.53
N GLN A 208 -7.38 8.51 -21.49
CA GLN A 208 -7.59 9.79 -22.18
C GLN A 208 -8.07 10.94 -21.27
N HIS A 209 -8.69 10.63 -20.13
CA HIS A 209 -9.21 11.62 -19.18
C HIS A 209 -8.34 11.69 -17.89
N ARG A 210 -7.08 11.25 -17.94
CA ARG A 210 -6.19 11.16 -16.77
C ARG A 210 -5.96 12.46 -16.01
N ASP A 211 -6.17 13.60 -16.66
CA ASP A 211 -5.99 14.96 -16.12
C ASP A 211 -7.32 15.61 -15.65
N LYS A 212 -8.45 14.91 -15.81
CA LYS A 212 -9.77 15.45 -15.51
C LYS A 212 -10.13 15.31 -14.02
N SER A 213 -11.19 16.03 -13.62
CA SER A 213 -11.72 16.01 -12.25
C SER A 213 -12.67 14.84 -12.00
N TYR A 214 -13.25 14.81 -10.80
CA TYR A 214 -14.21 13.78 -10.34
C TYR A 214 -15.43 13.56 -11.25
N VAL A 215 -15.77 14.50 -12.12
CA VAL A 215 -16.87 14.38 -13.12
C VAL A 215 -16.61 13.24 -14.11
N TYR A 216 -15.38 12.78 -14.26
CA TYR A 216 -15.00 11.66 -15.12
C TYR A 216 -14.75 10.36 -14.38
N TYR A 217 -15.06 10.29 -13.07
CA TYR A 217 -14.75 9.09 -12.28
C TYR A 217 -15.72 7.93 -12.50
N ASP A 218 -16.87 8.18 -13.05
CA ASP A 218 -17.77 7.20 -13.62
C ASP A 218 -17.08 6.44 -14.79
N TYR A 219 -16.51 7.17 -15.75
CA TYR A 219 -15.72 6.59 -16.84
C TYR A 219 -14.42 5.97 -16.33
N LEU A 220 -13.75 6.59 -15.36
CA LEU A 220 -12.56 6.02 -14.70
C LEU A 220 -12.87 4.64 -14.10
N THR A 221 -13.99 4.53 -13.41
CA THR A 221 -14.48 3.26 -12.82
C THR A 221 -14.73 2.21 -13.90
N ARG A 222 -15.55 2.54 -14.92
CA ARG A 222 -15.88 1.66 -16.02
C ARG A 222 -14.63 1.16 -16.76
N ASP A 223 -13.76 2.09 -17.13
CA ASP A 223 -12.61 1.82 -18.01
C ASP A 223 -11.51 1.05 -17.26
N PHE A 224 -11.25 1.39 -16.00
CA PHE A 224 -10.29 0.65 -15.20
C PHE A 224 -10.75 -0.80 -14.93
N PHE A 225 -12.02 -1.02 -14.59
CA PHE A 225 -12.51 -2.38 -14.41
C PHE A 225 -12.54 -3.15 -15.73
N GLY A 226 -12.76 -2.48 -16.86
CA GLY A 226 -12.57 -3.07 -18.19
C GLY A 226 -11.12 -3.49 -18.44
N TYR A 227 -10.17 -2.65 -18.08
CA TYR A 227 -8.73 -2.96 -18.15
C TYR A 227 -8.37 -4.16 -17.26
N LEU A 228 -8.87 -4.22 -16.02
CA LEU A 228 -8.64 -5.37 -15.13
C LEU A 228 -9.26 -6.65 -15.67
N ALA A 229 -10.49 -6.58 -16.19
CA ALA A 229 -11.18 -7.73 -16.78
C ALA A 229 -10.48 -8.29 -18.03
N GLY A 230 -9.73 -7.44 -18.74
CA GLY A 230 -8.93 -7.82 -19.91
C GLY A 230 -7.55 -8.36 -19.60
N GLN A 231 -7.14 -8.47 -18.34
CA GLN A 231 -5.84 -9.07 -18.00
C GLN A 231 -5.84 -10.57 -18.28
N SER A 232 -4.70 -11.10 -18.74
CA SER A 232 -4.57 -12.53 -18.99
C SER A 232 -4.66 -13.33 -17.69
N VAL A 233 -5.54 -14.31 -17.64
CA VAL A 233 -5.69 -15.20 -16.46
C VAL A 233 -4.46 -16.08 -16.22
N THR A 234 -3.60 -16.25 -17.23
CA THR A 234 -2.36 -17.01 -17.15
C THR A 234 -1.15 -16.15 -16.75
N GLN A 235 -1.30 -14.81 -16.70
CA GLN A 235 -0.22 -13.93 -16.26
C GLN A 235 -0.02 -14.06 -14.76
N THR A 236 1.18 -14.43 -14.35
CA THR A 236 1.51 -14.72 -12.94
C THR A 236 2.14 -13.55 -12.21
N TYR A 237 2.68 -12.56 -12.92
CA TYR A 237 3.30 -11.37 -12.32
C TYR A 237 3.23 -10.13 -13.23
N TRP A 238 3.42 -8.97 -12.61
CA TRP A 238 3.65 -7.67 -13.24
C TRP A 238 4.91 -7.04 -12.66
N LEU A 239 5.44 -6.00 -13.32
CA LEU A 239 6.61 -5.27 -12.82
C LEU A 239 6.16 -4.00 -12.09
N ALA A 240 6.62 -3.83 -10.85
CA ALA A 240 6.38 -2.62 -10.06
C ALA A 240 7.01 -1.40 -10.73
N PRO A 241 6.32 -0.24 -10.75
CA PRO A 241 6.87 0.98 -11.31
C PRO A 241 8.12 1.43 -10.54
N GLY A 242 9.11 1.93 -11.26
CA GLY A 242 10.35 2.46 -10.69
C GLY A 242 11.38 1.41 -10.28
N SER A 243 10.99 0.34 -9.60
CA SER A 243 11.91 -0.71 -9.16
C SER A 243 12.09 -1.84 -10.17
N GLY A 244 11.06 -2.13 -10.98
CA GLY A 244 11.01 -3.34 -11.83
C GLY A 244 10.86 -4.64 -11.05
N SER A 245 10.55 -4.59 -9.75
CA SER A 245 10.35 -5.77 -8.91
C SER A 245 9.14 -6.58 -9.35
N TYR A 246 9.21 -7.91 -9.24
CA TYR A 246 8.10 -8.79 -9.57
C TYR A 246 6.96 -8.66 -8.55
N VAL A 247 5.79 -8.34 -9.04
CA VAL A 247 4.53 -8.29 -8.26
C VAL A 247 3.68 -9.48 -8.65
N HIS A 248 3.69 -10.50 -7.81
CA HIS A 248 3.03 -11.77 -8.12
C HIS A 248 1.51 -11.72 -7.92
N ARG A 249 0.80 -12.42 -8.79
CA ARG A 249 -0.64 -12.68 -8.67
C ARG A 249 -0.93 -13.45 -7.37
N LYS A 250 -1.99 -13.05 -6.67
CA LYS A 250 -2.51 -13.76 -5.49
C LYS A 250 -3.73 -14.66 -5.80
N GLY A 251 -4.42 -14.37 -6.90
CA GLY A 251 -5.59 -15.12 -7.34
C GLY A 251 -6.24 -14.45 -8.56
N LEU A 252 -7.31 -15.06 -9.06
CA LEU A 252 -8.04 -14.54 -10.21
C LEU A 252 -8.97 -13.39 -9.80
N PHE A 253 -8.89 -12.27 -10.48
CA PHE A 253 -9.68 -11.07 -10.22
C PHE A 253 -10.52 -10.62 -11.43
N GLU A 254 -10.27 -11.15 -12.60
CA GLU A 254 -10.82 -10.72 -13.89
C GLU A 254 -12.34 -10.83 -13.94
N TYR A 255 -12.89 -11.94 -13.43
CA TYR A 255 -14.35 -12.12 -13.37
C TYR A 255 -15.03 -11.07 -12.48
N LYS A 256 -14.50 -10.83 -11.28
CA LYS A 256 -15.02 -9.81 -10.36
C LYS A 256 -14.87 -8.40 -10.93
N ALA A 257 -13.78 -8.13 -11.65
CA ALA A 257 -13.58 -6.88 -12.38
C ALA A 257 -14.61 -6.71 -13.51
N LYS A 258 -14.91 -7.78 -14.27
CA LYS A 258 -15.95 -7.74 -15.29
C LYS A 258 -17.33 -7.43 -14.71
N GLN A 259 -17.67 -8.01 -13.56
CA GLN A 259 -18.93 -7.67 -12.87
C GLN A 259 -18.96 -6.20 -12.43
N ALA A 260 -17.86 -5.66 -11.92
CA ALA A 260 -17.76 -4.25 -11.54
C ALA A 260 -17.87 -3.32 -12.76
N GLN A 261 -17.26 -3.69 -13.90
CA GLN A 261 -17.42 -2.96 -15.17
C GLN A 261 -18.89 -2.87 -15.63
N LEU A 262 -19.59 -3.99 -15.60
CA LEU A 262 -21.02 -4.04 -16.01
C LEU A 262 -21.88 -3.16 -15.11
N ARG A 263 -21.66 -3.21 -13.77
CA ARG A 263 -22.36 -2.34 -12.82
C ARG A 263 -22.06 -0.85 -13.05
N ALA A 264 -20.81 -0.51 -13.40
CA ALA A 264 -20.46 0.86 -13.75
C ALA A 264 -21.17 1.33 -15.04
N GLN A 265 -21.30 0.46 -16.04
CA GLN A 265 -22.07 0.77 -17.26
C GLN A 265 -23.56 0.98 -16.96
N GLU A 266 -24.17 0.13 -16.10
CA GLU A 266 -25.54 0.31 -15.63
C GLU A 266 -25.71 1.62 -14.86
N ALA A 267 -24.75 1.97 -13.98
CA ALA A 267 -24.77 3.23 -13.24
C ALA A 267 -24.77 4.43 -14.19
N ILE A 268 -23.90 4.44 -15.19
CA ILE A 268 -23.83 5.50 -16.20
C ILE A 268 -25.14 5.60 -16.99
N ALA A 269 -25.75 4.46 -17.36
CA ALA A 269 -27.05 4.45 -18.06
C ALA A 269 -28.15 5.06 -17.19
N HIS A 270 -28.21 4.75 -15.89
CA HIS A 270 -29.14 5.36 -14.95
C HIS A 270 -28.92 6.87 -14.81
N GLN A 271 -27.66 7.32 -14.76
CA GLN A 271 -27.32 8.76 -14.69
C GLN A 271 -27.85 9.51 -15.94
N VAL A 272 -27.61 8.98 -17.15
CA VAL A 272 -28.09 9.55 -18.39
C VAL A 272 -29.63 9.63 -18.40
N ALA A 273 -30.30 8.66 -17.75
CA ALA A 273 -31.76 8.64 -17.60
C ALA A 273 -32.29 9.53 -16.45
N GLY A 274 -31.42 10.26 -15.73
CA GLY A 274 -31.80 11.09 -14.59
C GLY A 274 -32.18 10.29 -13.32
N GLN A 275 -31.81 9.02 -13.25
CA GLN A 275 -32.12 8.10 -12.16
C GLN A 275 -30.96 8.03 -11.13
N ASP A 276 -30.66 9.16 -10.51
CA ASP A 276 -29.49 9.32 -9.61
C ASP A 276 -29.45 8.29 -8.48
N TRP A 277 -30.60 7.98 -7.88
CA TRP A 277 -30.65 6.97 -6.81
C TRP A 277 -30.23 5.59 -7.33
N SER A 278 -30.76 5.14 -8.47
CA SER A 278 -30.40 3.85 -9.07
C SER A 278 -28.93 3.79 -9.44
N ALA A 279 -28.38 4.88 -10.01
CA ALA A 279 -26.97 5.00 -10.33
C ALA A 279 -26.08 4.82 -9.08
N LYS A 280 -26.41 5.51 -7.99
CA LYS A 280 -25.69 5.39 -6.72
C LYS A 280 -25.74 3.98 -6.14
N GLN A 281 -26.89 3.28 -6.23
CA GLN A 281 -26.99 1.89 -5.78
C GLN A 281 -26.03 0.99 -6.56
N LYS A 282 -25.87 1.18 -7.89
CA LYS A 282 -24.88 0.43 -8.69
C LYS A 282 -23.44 0.69 -8.26
N TYR A 283 -23.06 1.93 -7.94
CA TYR A 283 -21.75 2.23 -7.38
C TYR A 283 -21.56 1.62 -5.98
N ARG A 284 -22.61 1.57 -5.15
CA ARG A 284 -22.58 0.89 -3.84
C ARG A 284 -22.44 -0.64 -3.97
N GLU A 285 -22.94 -1.26 -5.03
CA GLU A 285 -22.65 -2.66 -5.33
C GLU A 285 -21.16 -2.88 -5.61
N ILE A 286 -20.47 -1.91 -6.23
CA ILE A 286 -19.03 -1.95 -6.51
C ILE A 286 -18.22 -1.66 -5.24
N TYR A 287 -18.48 -0.53 -4.57
CA TYR A 287 -17.60 0.07 -3.57
C TYR A 287 -18.08 -0.07 -2.12
N GLY A 288 -19.29 -0.59 -1.92
CA GLY A 288 -19.90 -0.71 -0.59
C GLY A 288 -20.53 0.58 -0.09
N THR A 289 -20.80 0.59 1.22
CA THR A 289 -21.49 1.70 1.91
C THR A 289 -20.64 2.97 2.04
N SER A 290 -19.35 2.90 1.77
CA SER A 290 -18.50 4.09 1.69
C SER A 290 -18.87 5.01 0.53
N PHE A 291 -19.51 4.48 -0.54
CA PHE A 291 -20.06 5.30 -1.59
C PHE A 291 -21.38 5.97 -1.12
N PRO A 292 -21.61 7.27 -1.39
CA PRO A 292 -22.79 8.00 -0.93
C PRO A 292 -24.12 7.35 -1.34
N ALA A 293 -25.15 7.48 -0.48
CA ALA A 293 -26.49 7.00 -0.74
C ALA A 293 -27.28 7.95 -1.66
#